data_a4569f23b637bcc6d267e1dceea1d679
#
_entry.id   a4569f23b637bcc6d267e1dceea1d679
#
_cell.length_a   1.000
_cell.length_b   1.000
_cell.length_c   1.000
_cell.angle_alpha   90.00
_cell.angle_beta   90.00
_cell.angle_gamma   90.00
#
_symmetry.space_group_name_H-M   'P 1'
#
loop_
_entity.id
_entity.type
_entity.pdbx_description
1 polymer ?
#
loop_
_entity_poly.entity_id
_entity_poly.type
_entity_poly.pdbx_seq_one_letter_code
_entity_poly.pdbx_strand_id
1 'polypeptide(L)'
;MYSSLDTVWVLLCTALIFFMQAGFAMLETGFTRAKNAGNIIMKNLMDYCIGSVLFWVIGFSFLYGDSIGGFIGTPSLFAAGKFAAAGDLPKRVFLMFATVFCSTATTIVSGAMAGRTKFKAYLTYSAVMSGIVYPITGHWIWNSAGWLKSIGFHDFAGGTAVHVVGGTTALIGALLVGARIGKFDKNGKARAIPGHNLTIGALGIFILWIGWFGFNGGSLLTAQGDNAAAKLGDIFFNTNISAAACAIAAMFITWVRYGKPDVTMTLNGALAGLVASTAGCDTVSAGGAFFIGITAGFVMVFGVELITKLKADDPVGAVSVHGLCGAWGTLMTGVFAKKSGLIYSGSPKDLLIQLAGVLSVAAWTALIMVIVFTVIKKTMGLRVSENTEIVGLDKCEHGLSSSYADLLNTAQFITAAADEPSKVRAIDEASELNASDYKADGKMHKVVVLMNVAKFEMLKNALDKLDITGMTVTQVSGCGIQKGSTELYRGSEFESRLLPKIKVEIVISTVPLGLLIDTIRKVLYTGKIGDGKIFVYDVANVVKIRTGAEDEQALE
;
A
#
# COMPACT_ATOMS: atom_id res chain seq x y z
N MET A 1 -36.44 23.69 4.74
CA MET A 1 -37.07 22.34 4.52
C MET A 1 -36.01 21.49 3.83
N TYR A 2 -35.84 20.25 4.22
CA TYR A 2 -34.81 19.41 3.59
C TYR A 2 -35.24 19.00 2.17
N SER A 3 -34.25 18.97 1.25
CA SER A 3 -34.44 18.47 -0.12
C SER A 3 -34.33 16.94 -0.14
N SER A 4 -35.39 16.26 -0.57
CA SER A 4 -35.39 14.79 -0.68
C SER A 4 -34.45 14.32 -1.80
N LEU A 5 -34.40 15.03 -2.93
CA LEU A 5 -33.51 14.68 -4.05
C LEU A 5 -32.04 14.81 -3.66
N ASP A 6 -31.66 15.93 -3.04
CA ASP A 6 -30.28 16.14 -2.60
C ASP A 6 -29.88 15.13 -1.51
N THR A 7 -30.80 14.82 -0.60
CA THR A 7 -30.60 13.79 0.44
C THR A 7 -30.31 12.43 -0.17
N VAL A 8 -31.12 11.98 -1.12
CA VAL A 8 -30.92 10.69 -1.81
C VAL A 8 -29.63 10.70 -2.62
N TRP A 9 -29.36 11.80 -3.34
CA TRP A 9 -28.11 11.96 -4.11
C TRP A 9 -26.87 11.83 -3.22
N VAL A 10 -26.81 12.58 -2.13
CA VAL A 10 -25.64 12.56 -1.23
C VAL A 10 -25.49 11.23 -0.51
N LEU A 11 -26.59 10.55 -0.12
CA LEU A 11 -26.52 9.20 0.45
C LEU A 11 -26.03 8.16 -0.56
N LEU A 12 -26.47 8.23 -1.82
CA LEU A 12 -25.99 7.35 -2.89
C LEU A 12 -24.48 7.57 -3.12
N CYS A 13 -24.05 8.83 -3.23
CA CYS A 13 -22.63 9.17 -3.35
C CYS A 13 -21.83 8.69 -2.14
N THR A 14 -22.37 8.84 -0.92
CA THR A 14 -21.75 8.32 0.31
C THR A 14 -21.54 6.81 0.23
N ALA A 15 -22.52 6.06 -0.24
CA ALA A 15 -22.41 4.61 -0.42
C ALA A 15 -21.35 4.24 -1.48
N LEU A 16 -21.27 4.97 -2.59
CA LEU A 16 -20.23 4.79 -3.62
C LEU A 16 -18.82 5.04 -3.04
N ILE A 17 -18.65 6.11 -2.25
CA ILE A 17 -17.36 6.43 -1.61
C ILE A 17 -17.02 5.41 -0.52
N PHE A 18 -18.00 4.96 0.27
CA PHE A 18 -17.79 3.86 1.22
C PHE A 18 -17.27 2.61 0.51
N PHE A 19 -17.82 2.27 -0.65
CA PHE A 19 -17.38 1.12 -1.43
C PHE A 19 -15.93 1.26 -1.95
N MET A 20 -15.39 2.48 -2.02
CA MET A 20 -13.97 2.70 -2.30
C MET A 20 -13.04 2.07 -1.24
N GLN A 21 -13.51 1.82 -0.01
CA GLN A 21 -12.71 1.08 0.98
C GLN A 21 -12.41 -0.36 0.51
N ALA A 22 -13.37 -1.01 -0.14
CA ALA A 22 -13.14 -2.30 -0.79
C ALA A 22 -12.13 -2.15 -1.95
N GLY A 23 -12.24 -1.06 -2.73
CA GLY A 23 -11.29 -0.75 -3.80
C GLY A 23 -9.86 -0.60 -3.30
N PHE A 24 -9.63 0.16 -2.24
CA PHE A 24 -8.31 0.30 -1.60
C PHE A 24 -7.80 -1.03 -1.04
N ALA A 25 -8.64 -1.79 -0.34
CA ALA A 25 -8.26 -3.09 0.19
C ALA A 25 -7.82 -4.05 -0.91
N MET A 26 -8.53 -4.10 -2.06
CA MET A 26 -8.19 -4.95 -3.20
C MET A 26 -6.91 -4.47 -3.90
N LEU A 27 -6.78 -3.17 -4.15
CA LEU A 27 -5.58 -2.57 -4.75
C LEU A 27 -4.33 -2.89 -3.92
N GLU A 28 -4.36 -2.56 -2.63
CA GLU A 28 -3.23 -2.75 -1.74
C GLU A 28 -2.89 -4.22 -1.56
N THR A 29 -3.89 -5.08 -1.40
CA THR A 29 -3.70 -6.53 -1.29
C THR A 29 -3.04 -7.07 -2.55
N GLY A 30 -3.55 -6.72 -3.72
CA GLY A 30 -3.03 -7.21 -5.00
C GLY A 30 -1.59 -6.75 -5.29
N PHE A 31 -1.23 -5.52 -4.93
CA PHE A 31 0.09 -4.93 -5.20
C PHE A 31 1.13 -5.22 -4.11
N THR A 32 0.76 -5.95 -3.07
CA THR A 32 1.69 -6.35 -2.00
C THR A 32 1.88 -7.87 -1.95
N ARG A 33 2.60 -8.38 -0.95
CA ARG A 33 2.88 -9.81 -0.81
C ARG A 33 1.69 -10.54 -0.18
N ALA A 34 1.36 -11.73 -0.67
CA ALA A 34 0.26 -12.58 -0.19
C ALA A 34 0.23 -12.80 1.33
N LYS A 35 1.40 -12.95 1.96
CA LYS A 35 1.57 -13.16 3.41
C LYS A 35 1.14 -11.98 4.31
N ASN A 36 0.68 -10.89 3.70
CA ASN A 36 0.20 -9.70 4.39
C ASN A 36 -1.23 -9.31 3.97
N ALA A 37 -1.90 -10.13 3.16
CA ALA A 37 -3.20 -9.80 2.58
C ALA A 37 -4.28 -9.59 3.65
N GLY A 38 -4.34 -10.48 4.64
CA GLY A 38 -5.27 -10.37 5.78
C GLY A 38 -5.00 -9.14 6.64
N ASN A 39 -3.72 -8.85 6.90
CA ASN A 39 -3.33 -7.63 7.62
C ASN A 39 -3.77 -6.36 6.88
N ILE A 40 -3.65 -6.33 5.55
CA ILE A 40 -4.06 -5.19 4.73
C ILE A 40 -5.57 -5.00 4.78
N ILE A 41 -6.35 -6.08 4.60
CA ILE A 41 -7.81 -6.03 4.70
C ILE A 41 -8.24 -5.52 6.07
N MET A 42 -7.64 -6.04 7.16
CA MET A 42 -7.92 -5.62 8.52
C MET A 42 -7.59 -4.13 8.74
N LYS A 43 -6.47 -3.64 8.22
CA LYS A 43 -6.10 -2.21 8.31
C LYS A 43 -7.11 -1.32 7.61
N ASN A 44 -7.47 -1.64 6.36
CA ASN A 44 -8.45 -0.84 5.60
C ASN A 44 -9.83 -0.83 6.28
N LEU A 45 -10.28 -1.97 6.84
CA LEU A 45 -11.51 -2.01 7.62
C LEU A 45 -11.43 -1.13 8.86
N MET A 46 -10.33 -1.23 9.61
CA MET A 46 -10.15 -0.49 10.86
C MET A 46 -9.94 1.01 10.66
N ASP A 47 -9.37 1.43 9.53
CA ASP A 47 -9.32 2.86 9.15
C ASP A 47 -10.71 3.45 9.08
N TYR A 48 -11.61 2.75 8.40
CA TYR A 48 -12.98 3.19 8.31
C TYR A 48 -13.69 3.17 9.67
N CYS A 49 -13.54 2.10 10.45
CA CYS A 49 -14.21 1.97 11.75
C CYS A 49 -13.72 3.02 12.76
N ILE A 50 -12.40 3.13 12.94
CA ILE A 50 -11.79 4.11 13.85
C ILE A 50 -12.06 5.53 13.37
N GLY A 51 -11.87 5.78 12.07
CA GLY A 51 -12.13 7.06 11.44
C GLY A 51 -13.57 7.50 11.65
N SER A 52 -14.55 6.63 11.40
CA SER A 52 -15.97 6.93 11.59
C SER A 52 -16.29 7.32 13.03
N VAL A 53 -15.78 6.57 14.00
CA VAL A 53 -16.04 6.85 15.42
C VAL A 53 -15.38 8.16 15.85
N LEU A 54 -14.09 8.35 15.58
CA LEU A 54 -13.36 9.54 16.04
C LEU A 54 -13.77 10.80 15.28
N PHE A 55 -14.09 10.69 14.00
CA PHE A 55 -14.62 11.79 13.24
C PHE A 55 -15.99 12.25 13.77
N TRP A 56 -16.87 11.31 14.14
CA TRP A 56 -18.12 11.64 14.82
C TRP A 56 -17.91 12.22 16.22
N VAL A 57 -16.99 11.64 17.00
CA VAL A 57 -16.74 12.10 18.39
C VAL A 57 -16.20 13.52 18.43
N ILE A 58 -15.22 13.86 17.59
CA ILE A 58 -14.54 15.17 17.66
C ILE A 58 -14.18 15.76 16.28
N GLY A 59 -13.78 14.94 15.29
CA GLY A 59 -13.23 15.42 14.02
C GLY A 59 -14.22 16.29 13.24
N PHE A 60 -15.49 15.92 13.21
CA PHE A 60 -16.52 16.69 12.50
C PHE A 60 -16.67 18.10 13.07
N SER A 61 -16.54 18.27 14.38
CA SER A 61 -16.61 19.59 15.01
C SER A 61 -15.36 20.44 14.69
N PHE A 62 -14.19 19.82 14.66
CA PHE A 62 -12.97 20.54 14.25
C PHE A 62 -13.03 21.00 12.79
N LEU A 63 -13.72 20.27 11.92
CA LEU A 63 -13.85 20.64 10.52
C LEU A 63 -14.97 21.66 10.29
N TYR A 64 -16.19 21.39 10.76
CA TYR A 64 -17.39 22.16 10.42
C TYR A 64 -17.99 22.97 11.58
N GLY A 65 -17.42 22.93 12.77
CA GLY A 65 -17.81 23.80 13.88
C GLY A 65 -17.55 25.28 13.61
N ASP A 66 -18.13 26.16 14.43
CA ASP A 66 -17.88 27.60 14.39
C ASP A 66 -16.38 27.84 14.44
N SER A 67 -15.87 28.68 13.53
CA SER A 67 -14.44 28.84 13.29
C SER A 67 -13.74 29.64 14.39
N ILE A 68 -12.64 29.14 14.89
CA ILE A 68 -11.71 29.85 15.78
C ILE A 68 -10.55 30.34 14.89
N GLY A 69 -10.59 31.63 14.58
CA GLY A 69 -9.53 32.32 13.83
C GLY A 69 -9.28 31.80 12.39
N GLY A 70 -10.19 31.03 11.81
CA GLY A 70 -10.02 30.42 10.49
C GLY A 70 -9.23 29.11 10.50
N PHE A 71 -8.75 28.66 11.68
CA PHE A 71 -7.83 27.53 11.75
C PHE A 71 -8.46 26.22 12.22
N ILE A 72 -9.47 26.27 13.09
CA ILE A 72 -10.12 25.09 13.66
C ILE A 72 -11.55 25.40 14.06
N GLY A 73 -12.44 24.42 13.95
CA GLY A 73 -13.80 24.53 14.46
C GLY A 73 -13.87 24.40 15.97
N THR A 74 -14.84 25.05 16.60
CA THR A 74 -15.11 24.95 18.03
C THR A 74 -15.36 23.49 18.42
N PRO A 75 -14.63 22.95 19.40
CA PRO A 75 -14.79 21.56 19.84
C PRO A 75 -16.21 21.28 20.35
N SER A 76 -16.82 20.22 19.87
CA SER A 76 -18.09 19.72 20.33
C SER A 76 -18.13 18.20 20.20
N LEU A 77 -18.29 17.50 21.31
CA LEU A 77 -18.32 16.05 21.29
C LEU A 77 -19.58 15.51 20.59
N PHE A 78 -19.44 14.36 19.93
CA PHE A 78 -20.51 13.61 19.29
C PHE A 78 -21.31 14.42 18.26
N ALA A 79 -20.62 15.35 17.59
CA ALA A 79 -21.24 16.28 16.67
C ALA A 79 -22.50 16.98 17.24
N ALA A 80 -22.52 17.30 18.54
CA ALA A 80 -23.69 17.91 19.21
C ALA A 80 -23.84 19.41 18.94
N GLY A 81 -22.75 20.11 18.54
CA GLY A 81 -22.71 21.55 18.32
C GLY A 81 -23.52 22.06 17.14
N LYS A 82 -23.49 23.37 16.94
CA LYS A 82 -23.94 24.02 15.71
C LYS A 82 -22.85 23.85 14.64
N PHE A 83 -23.25 23.59 13.43
CA PHE A 83 -22.33 23.40 12.31
C PHE A 83 -22.79 24.23 11.12
N ALA A 84 -21.84 24.67 10.31
CA ALA A 84 -22.16 25.31 9.05
C ALA A 84 -23.12 24.42 8.25
N ALA A 85 -24.25 24.96 7.86
CA ALA A 85 -25.27 24.22 7.13
C ALA A 85 -24.71 23.78 5.77
N ALA A 86 -24.82 22.50 5.46
CA ALA A 86 -24.57 21.97 4.12
C ALA A 86 -25.84 22.11 3.25
N GLY A 87 -26.24 23.35 2.98
CA GLY A 87 -27.49 23.62 2.24
C GLY A 87 -28.72 23.03 2.95
N ASP A 88 -29.63 22.40 2.18
CA ASP A 88 -30.86 21.79 2.66
C ASP A 88 -30.70 20.31 3.05
N LEU A 89 -29.50 19.87 3.41
CA LEU A 89 -29.23 18.49 3.81
C LEU A 89 -29.43 18.27 5.31
N PRO A 90 -30.03 17.12 5.72
CA PRO A 90 -30.01 16.71 7.11
C PRO A 90 -28.59 16.56 7.64
N LYS A 91 -28.33 17.05 8.86
CA LYS A 91 -27.01 17.01 9.50
C LYS A 91 -26.35 15.62 9.45
N ARG A 92 -27.10 14.55 9.71
CA ARG A 92 -26.56 13.19 9.72
C ARG A 92 -26.16 12.70 8.34
N VAL A 93 -26.86 13.16 7.28
CA VAL A 93 -26.50 12.86 5.89
C VAL A 93 -25.15 13.51 5.56
N PHE A 94 -25.00 14.79 5.90
CA PHE A 94 -23.74 15.51 5.67
C PHE A 94 -22.59 14.97 6.53
N LEU A 95 -22.84 14.63 7.80
CA LEU A 95 -21.85 13.98 8.65
C LEU A 95 -21.35 12.66 8.04
N MET A 96 -22.28 11.82 7.55
CA MET A 96 -21.92 10.54 6.94
C MET A 96 -21.11 10.73 5.65
N PHE A 97 -21.48 11.69 4.80
CA PHE A 97 -20.73 12.07 3.63
C PHE A 97 -19.32 12.56 3.98
N ALA A 98 -19.18 13.46 4.95
CA ALA A 98 -17.87 13.93 5.40
C ALA A 98 -17.01 12.82 6.04
N THR A 99 -17.63 11.82 6.68
CA THR A 99 -16.94 10.68 7.28
C THR A 99 -16.20 9.83 6.26
N VAL A 100 -16.79 9.54 5.11
CA VAL A 100 -16.15 8.72 4.07
C VAL A 100 -14.94 9.43 3.43
N PHE A 101 -14.93 10.75 3.38
CA PHE A 101 -13.77 11.55 2.97
C PHE A 101 -12.62 11.48 4.00
N CYS A 102 -12.94 11.58 5.28
CA CYS A 102 -11.97 11.43 6.37
C CYS A 102 -11.29 10.07 6.30
N SER A 103 -12.07 9.01 6.12
CA SER A 103 -11.57 7.65 6.00
C SER A 103 -10.67 7.47 4.78
N THR A 104 -11.03 8.07 3.63
CA THR A 104 -10.20 8.03 2.42
C THR A 104 -8.83 8.66 2.65
N ALA A 105 -8.74 9.82 3.31
CA ALA A 105 -7.47 10.47 3.62
C ALA A 105 -6.55 9.57 4.48
N THR A 106 -7.13 8.80 5.40
CA THR A 106 -6.41 7.90 6.30
C THR A 106 -5.94 6.63 5.59
N THR A 107 -6.80 6.04 4.76
CA THR A 107 -6.52 4.79 4.02
C THR A 107 -5.36 4.93 3.02
N ILE A 108 -5.18 6.08 2.38
CA ILE A 108 -4.05 6.34 1.46
C ILE A 108 -2.70 5.97 2.06
N VAL A 109 -2.51 6.17 3.35
CA VAL A 109 -1.24 5.92 4.06
C VAL A 109 -0.95 4.42 4.19
N SER A 110 -1.99 3.58 4.23
CA SER A 110 -1.90 2.13 4.42
C SER A 110 -0.95 1.48 3.41
N GLY A 111 -1.14 1.80 2.13
CA GLY A 111 -0.36 1.23 1.04
C GLY A 111 1.13 1.54 1.11
N ALA A 112 1.50 2.78 1.45
CA ALA A 112 2.90 3.20 1.56
C ALA A 112 3.64 2.52 2.72
N MET A 113 2.95 2.10 3.77
CA MET A 113 3.53 1.47 4.97
C MET A 113 3.32 -0.05 5.02
N ALA A 114 2.74 -0.64 3.96
CA ALA A 114 2.34 -2.04 3.92
C ALA A 114 3.52 -3.01 4.13
N GLY A 115 3.24 -4.12 4.82
CA GLY A 115 4.11 -5.28 4.97
C GLY A 115 5.23 -5.17 6.01
N ARG A 116 5.37 -4.04 6.74
CA ARG A 116 6.41 -3.85 7.77
C ARG A 116 6.00 -2.98 8.95
N THR A 117 4.78 -2.47 8.99
CA THR A 117 4.29 -1.60 10.07
C THR A 117 3.51 -2.41 11.09
N LYS A 118 3.77 -2.20 12.39
CA LYS A 118 3.01 -2.82 13.46
C LYS A 118 1.54 -2.42 13.40
N PHE A 119 0.63 -3.37 13.59
CA PHE A 119 -0.81 -3.12 13.54
C PHE A 119 -1.25 -2.08 14.58
N LYS A 120 -0.75 -2.16 15.81
CA LYS A 120 -1.04 -1.16 16.87
C LYS A 120 -0.60 0.26 16.49
N ALA A 121 0.58 0.41 15.89
CA ALA A 121 1.09 1.69 15.41
C ALA A 121 0.20 2.26 14.30
N TYR A 122 -0.30 1.38 13.43
CA TYR A 122 -1.23 1.73 12.37
C TYR A 122 -2.55 2.30 12.94
N LEU A 123 -3.18 1.61 13.89
CA LEU A 123 -4.42 2.08 14.54
C LEU A 123 -4.24 3.44 15.23
N THR A 124 -3.08 3.66 15.85
CA THR A 124 -2.78 4.90 16.56
C THR A 124 -2.68 6.09 15.61
N TYR A 125 -1.93 5.98 14.49
CA TYR A 125 -1.85 7.09 13.56
C TYR A 125 -3.18 7.34 12.85
N SER A 126 -3.94 6.30 12.54
CA SER A 126 -5.27 6.38 11.94
C SER A 126 -6.22 7.21 12.83
N ALA A 127 -6.16 6.97 14.14
CA ALA A 127 -6.92 7.75 15.11
C ALA A 127 -6.56 9.25 15.10
N VAL A 128 -5.25 9.57 15.11
CA VAL A 128 -4.80 10.97 15.08
C VAL A 128 -5.12 11.65 13.75
N MET A 129 -4.97 10.91 12.65
CA MET A 129 -5.28 11.42 11.31
C MET A 129 -6.75 11.79 11.20
N SER A 130 -7.65 10.91 11.65
CA SER A 130 -9.10 11.09 11.55
C SER A 130 -9.65 12.11 12.56
N GLY A 131 -9.07 12.17 13.76
CA GLY A 131 -9.55 13.06 14.83
C GLY A 131 -8.98 14.48 14.76
N ILE A 132 -7.78 14.67 14.20
CA ILE A 132 -7.03 15.92 14.31
C ILE A 132 -6.50 16.41 12.95
N VAL A 133 -5.63 15.64 12.27
CA VAL A 133 -4.87 16.18 11.14
C VAL A 133 -5.76 16.55 9.98
N TYR A 134 -6.56 15.60 9.50
CA TYR A 134 -7.51 15.81 8.40
C TYR A 134 -8.60 16.87 8.74
N PRO A 135 -9.25 16.82 9.91
CA PRO A 135 -10.27 17.81 10.24
C PRO A 135 -9.76 19.25 10.25
N ILE A 136 -8.56 19.48 10.75
CA ILE A 136 -7.98 20.85 10.80
C ILE A 136 -7.69 21.37 9.40
N THR A 137 -7.05 20.58 8.54
CA THR A 137 -6.80 20.99 7.14
C THR A 137 -8.09 21.13 6.34
N GLY A 138 -9.06 20.26 6.58
CA GLY A 138 -10.40 20.35 5.99
C GLY A 138 -11.13 21.64 6.41
N HIS A 139 -10.96 22.07 7.68
CA HIS A 139 -11.50 23.33 8.16
C HIS A 139 -10.96 24.52 7.37
N TRP A 140 -9.65 24.58 7.14
CA TRP A 140 -9.04 25.66 6.36
C TRP A 140 -9.65 25.80 4.96
N ILE A 141 -10.01 24.67 4.35
CA ILE A 141 -10.41 24.57 2.94
C ILE A 141 -11.92 24.65 2.74
N TRP A 142 -12.70 23.95 3.57
CA TRP A 142 -14.12 23.73 3.33
C TRP A 142 -15.05 24.45 4.31
N ASN A 143 -14.55 24.86 5.49
CA ASN A 143 -15.35 25.70 6.37
C ASN A 143 -15.52 27.10 5.74
N SER A 144 -16.73 27.66 5.82
CA SER A 144 -17.04 28.98 5.26
C SER A 144 -16.14 30.09 5.81
N ALA A 145 -15.67 29.96 7.05
CA ALA A 145 -14.76 30.86 7.72
C ALA A 145 -13.31 30.36 7.76
N GLY A 146 -12.98 29.30 7.04
CA GLY A 146 -11.62 28.78 6.92
C GLY A 146 -10.69 29.78 6.24
N TRP A 147 -9.45 29.91 6.74
CA TRP A 147 -8.54 30.94 6.25
C TRP A 147 -8.12 30.73 4.78
N LEU A 148 -7.94 29.48 4.33
CA LEU A 148 -7.67 29.21 2.91
C LEU A 148 -8.90 29.51 2.04
N LYS A 149 -10.09 29.17 2.52
CA LYS A 149 -11.35 29.51 1.86
C LYS A 149 -11.50 31.03 1.69
N SER A 150 -11.15 31.80 2.74
CA SER A 150 -11.27 33.25 2.75
C SER A 150 -10.36 33.99 1.76
N ILE A 151 -9.19 33.39 1.42
CA ILE A 151 -8.28 33.94 0.40
C ILE A 151 -8.60 33.49 -1.02
N GLY A 152 -9.62 32.60 -1.19
CA GLY A 152 -10.06 32.11 -2.50
C GLY A 152 -9.46 30.77 -2.92
N PHE A 153 -8.84 30.01 -2.00
CA PHE A 153 -8.36 28.66 -2.30
C PHE A 153 -9.53 27.76 -2.72
N HIS A 154 -9.38 27.07 -3.85
CA HIS A 154 -10.39 26.21 -4.40
C HIS A 154 -9.91 24.74 -4.40
N ASP A 155 -10.60 23.91 -3.66
CA ASP A 155 -10.45 22.46 -3.66
C ASP A 155 -11.84 21.84 -3.55
N PHE A 156 -12.40 21.47 -4.70
CA PHE A 156 -13.79 21.06 -4.81
C PHE A 156 -14.09 19.78 -4.03
N ALA A 157 -13.32 18.73 -4.29
CA ALA A 157 -13.59 17.42 -3.71
C ALA A 157 -12.40 16.84 -2.92
N GLY A 158 -11.32 17.58 -2.67
CA GLY A 158 -10.25 17.14 -1.78
C GLY A 158 -8.95 16.73 -2.46
N GLY A 159 -8.62 17.32 -3.62
CA GLY A 159 -7.30 17.17 -4.22
C GLY A 159 -6.17 17.49 -3.24
N THR A 160 -6.36 18.52 -2.42
CA THR A 160 -5.46 18.87 -1.32
C THR A 160 -5.94 18.31 0.01
N ALA A 161 -7.21 18.56 0.39
CA ALA A 161 -7.73 18.21 1.71
C ALA A 161 -7.66 16.70 2.02
N VAL A 162 -7.76 15.84 1.00
CA VAL A 162 -7.69 14.38 1.14
C VAL A 162 -6.36 13.85 0.62
N HIS A 163 -6.03 14.15 -0.65
CA HIS A 163 -4.95 13.45 -1.33
C HIS A 163 -3.56 14.00 -1.00
N VAL A 164 -3.37 15.32 -0.90
CA VAL A 164 -2.08 15.89 -0.42
C VAL A 164 -1.86 15.53 1.04
N VAL A 165 -2.90 15.58 1.88
CA VAL A 165 -2.81 15.18 3.29
C VAL A 165 -2.44 13.71 3.42
N GLY A 166 -3.15 12.81 2.72
CA GLY A 166 -2.86 11.37 2.72
C GLY A 166 -1.48 11.06 2.14
N GLY A 167 -1.12 11.65 0.99
CA GLY A 167 0.15 11.42 0.32
C GLY A 167 1.37 11.95 1.08
N THR A 168 1.25 13.11 1.74
CA THR A 168 2.29 13.65 2.62
C THR A 168 2.50 12.76 3.83
N THR A 169 1.41 12.32 4.47
CA THR A 169 1.47 11.37 5.58
C THR A 169 2.10 10.04 5.15
N ALA A 170 1.75 9.54 3.97
CA ALA A 170 2.32 8.33 3.38
C ALA A 170 3.84 8.44 3.17
N LEU A 171 4.33 9.58 2.67
CA LEU A 171 5.75 9.84 2.50
C LEU A 171 6.49 9.82 3.84
N ILE A 172 6.00 10.57 4.83
CA ILE A 172 6.60 10.63 6.17
C ILE A 172 6.60 9.24 6.83
N GLY A 173 5.47 8.52 6.74
CA GLY A 173 5.35 7.16 7.26
C GLY A 173 6.33 6.20 6.60
N ALA A 174 6.45 6.21 5.27
CA ALA A 174 7.37 5.35 4.52
C ALA A 174 8.84 5.61 4.89
N LEU A 175 9.23 6.88 5.05
CA LEU A 175 10.59 7.28 5.46
C LEU A 175 10.91 6.83 6.89
N LEU A 176 10.00 7.04 7.85
CA LEU A 176 10.25 6.75 9.27
C LEU A 176 10.15 5.25 9.60
N VAL A 177 9.33 4.48 8.89
CA VAL A 177 9.27 3.02 9.04
C VAL A 177 10.45 2.33 8.32
N GLY A 178 11.00 2.97 7.29
CA GLY A 178 12.08 2.44 6.46
C GLY A 178 11.60 1.47 5.36
N ALA A 179 12.53 1.08 4.50
CA ALA A 179 12.24 0.21 3.37
C ALA A 179 12.01 -1.25 3.80
N ARG A 180 11.21 -2.02 3.04
CA ARG A 180 11.05 -3.47 3.22
C ARG A 180 12.36 -4.19 3.01
N ILE A 181 12.54 -5.30 3.72
CA ILE A 181 13.72 -6.18 3.55
C ILE A 181 13.85 -6.57 2.07
N GLY A 182 15.05 -6.39 1.53
CA GLY A 182 15.37 -6.70 0.14
C GLY A 182 14.94 -5.65 -0.90
N LYS A 183 14.34 -4.51 -0.49
CA LYS A 183 13.97 -3.43 -1.41
C LYS A 183 15.19 -2.73 -2.03
N PHE A 184 16.25 -2.59 -1.29
CA PHE A 184 17.51 -2.02 -1.76
C PHE A 184 18.65 -3.02 -1.52
N ASP A 185 19.55 -3.16 -2.48
CA ASP A 185 20.77 -3.97 -2.33
C ASP A 185 21.86 -3.23 -1.52
N LYS A 186 23.00 -3.87 -1.30
CA LYS A 186 24.14 -3.32 -0.54
C LYS A 186 24.68 -2.01 -1.15
N ASN A 187 24.51 -1.83 -2.47
CA ASN A 187 24.92 -0.63 -3.19
C ASN A 187 23.81 0.44 -3.22
N GLY A 188 22.69 0.17 -2.57
CA GLY A 188 21.53 1.05 -2.55
C GLY A 188 20.72 1.05 -3.85
N LYS A 189 20.92 0.10 -4.77
CA LYS A 189 20.11 -0.04 -5.97
C LYS A 189 18.76 -0.67 -5.61
N ALA A 190 17.67 -0.07 -6.10
CA ALA A 190 16.33 -0.58 -5.85
C ALA A 190 16.09 -1.91 -6.59
N ARG A 191 15.45 -2.85 -5.88
CA ARG A 191 14.96 -4.12 -6.42
C ARG A 191 13.43 -4.11 -6.48
N ALA A 192 12.87 -4.74 -7.51
CA ALA A 192 11.43 -4.93 -7.62
C ALA A 192 10.94 -5.93 -6.55
N ILE A 193 9.86 -5.58 -5.86
CA ILE A 193 9.11 -6.50 -5.01
C ILE A 193 7.68 -6.51 -5.59
N PRO A 194 7.39 -7.41 -6.54
CA PRO A 194 6.09 -7.42 -7.22
C PRO A 194 4.95 -7.78 -6.27
N GLY A 195 3.76 -7.29 -6.60
CA GLY A 195 2.52 -7.71 -5.98
C GLY A 195 2.20 -9.16 -6.32
N HIS A 196 1.43 -9.81 -5.47
CA HIS A 196 1.13 -11.23 -5.66
C HIS A 196 -0.09 -11.50 -6.57
N ASN A 197 -0.96 -10.51 -6.75
CA ASN A 197 -2.19 -10.69 -7.55
C ASN A 197 -2.61 -9.40 -8.27
N LEU A 198 -2.12 -9.25 -9.50
CA LEU A 198 -2.40 -8.08 -10.32
C LEU A 198 -3.90 -7.94 -10.65
N THR A 199 -4.61 -9.06 -10.83
CA THR A 199 -6.05 -9.06 -11.16
C THR A 199 -6.89 -8.45 -10.03
N ILE A 200 -6.59 -8.83 -8.77
CA ILE A 200 -7.26 -8.24 -7.60
C ILE A 200 -6.91 -6.74 -7.50
N GLY A 201 -5.65 -6.36 -7.75
CA GLY A 201 -5.25 -4.96 -7.78
C GLY A 201 -5.99 -4.15 -8.84
N ALA A 202 -6.14 -4.70 -10.04
CA ALA A 202 -6.90 -4.08 -11.12
C ALA A 202 -8.38 -3.93 -10.76
N LEU A 203 -9.02 -4.96 -10.19
CA LEU A 203 -10.39 -4.87 -9.69
C LEU A 203 -10.55 -3.73 -8.69
N GLY A 204 -9.59 -3.58 -7.77
CA GLY A 204 -9.56 -2.47 -6.82
C GLY A 204 -9.62 -1.10 -7.51
N ILE A 205 -8.85 -0.91 -8.58
CA ILE A 205 -8.84 0.35 -9.33
C ILE A 205 -10.17 0.62 -10.04
N PHE A 206 -10.81 -0.39 -10.63
CA PHE A 206 -12.15 -0.20 -11.22
C PHE A 206 -13.19 0.18 -10.17
N ILE A 207 -13.16 -0.44 -8.99
CA ILE A 207 -14.02 -0.08 -7.86
C ILE A 207 -13.78 1.38 -7.43
N LEU A 208 -12.51 1.80 -7.32
CA LEU A 208 -12.13 3.17 -7.00
C LEU A 208 -12.62 4.15 -8.07
N TRP A 209 -12.52 3.80 -9.35
CA TRP A 209 -13.01 4.66 -10.45
C TRP A 209 -14.51 4.90 -10.37
N ILE A 210 -15.30 3.84 -10.19
CA ILE A 210 -16.76 3.95 -10.01
C ILE A 210 -17.07 4.81 -8.76
N GLY A 211 -16.41 4.55 -7.64
CA GLY A 211 -16.59 5.32 -6.41
C GLY A 211 -16.23 6.80 -6.57
N TRP A 212 -15.30 7.12 -7.48
CA TRP A 212 -14.86 8.50 -7.74
C TRP A 212 -15.95 9.38 -8.39
N PHE A 213 -16.87 8.79 -9.12
CA PHE A 213 -18.06 9.52 -9.59
C PHE A 213 -18.89 10.00 -8.39
N GLY A 214 -19.02 9.18 -7.35
CA GLY A 214 -19.64 9.60 -6.09
C GLY A 214 -18.79 10.61 -5.33
N PHE A 215 -17.46 10.44 -5.33
CA PHE A 215 -16.51 11.32 -4.64
C PHE A 215 -16.57 12.76 -5.20
N ASN A 216 -16.41 12.92 -6.49
CA ASN A 216 -16.45 14.22 -7.14
C ASN A 216 -17.90 14.72 -7.33
N GLY A 217 -18.80 13.90 -7.84
CA GLY A 217 -20.20 14.30 -8.07
C GLY A 217 -20.96 14.62 -6.80
N GLY A 218 -20.74 13.82 -5.73
CA GLY A 218 -21.34 14.06 -4.41
C GLY A 218 -20.91 15.36 -3.76
N SER A 219 -19.70 15.86 -4.07
CA SER A 219 -19.16 17.11 -3.53
C SER A 219 -19.93 18.35 -3.98
N LEU A 220 -20.80 18.22 -5.00
CA LEU A 220 -21.75 19.29 -5.35
C LEU A 220 -22.84 19.46 -4.30
N LEU A 221 -23.12 18.45 -3.49
CA LEU A 221 -24.11 18.38 -2.42
C LEU A 221 -25.57 18.62 -2.86
N THR A 222 -25.82 18.80 -4.15
CA THR A 222 -27.14 19.00 -4.73
C THR A 222 -27.25 18.33 -6.11
N ALA A 223 -28.42 17.84 -6.44
CA ALA A 223 -28.78 17.36 -7.78
C ALA A 223 -30.04 18.10 -8.30
N GLN A 224 -30.50 19.14 -7.57
CA GLN A 224 -31.75 19.81 -7.86
C GLN A 224 -31.58 20.98 -8.82
N GLY A 225 -32.39 20.98 -9.89
CA GLY A 225 -32.46 22.05 -10.88
C GLY A 225 -31.44 21.89 -12.03
N ASP A 226 -31.74 22.58 -13.16
CA ASP A 226 -31.01 22.42 -14.42
C ASP A 226 -29.51 22.77 -14.31
N ASN A 227 -29.17 23.78 -13.52
CA ASN A 227 -27.77 24.16 -13.31
C ASN A 227 -26.99 23.08 -12.57
N ALA A 228 -27.58 22.44 -11.56
CA ALA A 228 -26.94 21.34 -10.86
C ALA A 228 -26.80 20.11 -11.76
N ALA A 229 -27.83 19.79 -12.53
CA ALA A 229 -27.79 18.67 -13.47
C ALA A 229 -26.69 18.84 -14.53
N ALA A 230 -26.60 20.02 -15.15
CA ALA A 230 -25.54 20.33 -16.11
C ALA A 230 -24.14 20.25 -15.48
N LYS A 231 -23.97 20.81 -14.27
CA LYS A 231 -22.69 20.78 -13.54
C LYS A 231 -22.29 19.37 -13.14
N LEU A 232 -23.21 18.50 -12.75
CA LEU A 232 -22.95 17.09 -12.50
C LEU A 232 -22.43 16.39 -13.75
N GLY A 233 -23.03 16.66 -14.92
CA GLY A 233 -22.53 16.15 -16.20
C GLY A 233 -21.09 16.56 -16.46
N ASP A 234 -20.74 17.84 -16.29
CA ASP A 234 -19.37 18.35 -16.42
C ASP A 234 -18.42 17.64 -15.45
N ILE A 235 -18.79 17.52 -14.17
CA ILE A 235 -17.96 16.88 -13.12
C ILE A 235 -17.66 15.42 -13.47
N PHE A 236 -18.68 14.64 -13.84
CA PHE A 236 -18.51 13.24 -14.22
C PHE A 236 -17.63 13.09 -15.45
N PHE A 237 -17.88 13.91 -16.48
CA PHE A 237 -17.08 13.88 -17.70
C PHE A 237 -15.63 14.27 -17.46
N ASN A 238 -15.38 15.37 -16.74
CA ASN A 238 -14.04 15.85 -16.42
C ASN A 238 -13.26 14.83 -15.57
N THR A 239 -13.92 14.20 -14.61
CA THR A 239 -13.35 13.12 -13.80
C THR A 239 -12.91 11.94 -14.67
N ASN A 240 -13.81 11.48 -15.55
CA ASN A 240 -13.55 10.33 -16.41
C ASN A 240 -12.46 10.60 -17.45
N ILE A 241 -12.50 11.75 -18.13
CA ILE A 241 -11.53 12.06 -19.19
C ILE A 241 -10.13 12.26 -18.64
N SER A 242 -9.99 12.88 -17.45
CA SER A 242 -8.70 13.02 -16.78
C SER A 242 -8.10 11.65 -16.41
N ALA A 243 -8.90 10.73 -15.87
CA ALA A 243 -8.48 9.37 -15.54
C ALA A 243 -8.00 8.61 -16.77
N ALA A 244 -8.80 8.60 -17.85
CA ALA A 244 -8.48 7.92 -19.08
C ALA A 244 -7.22 8.49 -19.76
N ALA A 245 -7.10 9.81 -19.83
CA ALA A 245 -5.96 10.49 -20.41
C ALA A 245 -4.67 10.19 -19.62
N CYS A 246 -4.73 10.17 -18.30
CA CYS A 246 -3.59 9.87 -17.45
C CYS A 246 -3.14 8.40 -17.58
N ALA A 247 -4.08 7.45 -17.63
CA ALA A 247 -3.78 6.03 -17.86
C ALA A 247 -3.08 5.83 -19.21
N ILE A 248 -3.59 6.45 -20.27
CA ILE A 248 -3.00 6.41 -21.61
C ILE A 248 -1.58 7.02 -21.59
N ALA A 249 -1.41 8.18 -20.97
CA ALA A 249 -0.11 8.81 -20.85
C ALA A 249 0.90 7.92 -20.09
N ALA A 250 0.51 7.37 -18.95
CA ALA A 250 1.35 6.46 -18.15
C ALA A 250 1.73 5.20 -18.94
N MET A 251 0.81 4.63 -19.71
CA MET A 251 1.06 3.49 -20.60
C MET A 251 2.11 3.84 -21.65
N PHE A 252 1.95 4.94 -22.37
CA PHE A 252 2.91 5.35 -23.42
C PHE A 252 4.26 5.72 -22.85
N ILE A 253 4.33 6.45 -21.72
CA ILE A 253 5.59 6.81 -21.07
C ILE A 253 6.36 5.55 -20.70
N THR A 254 5.68 4.57 -20.07
CA THR A 254 6.33 3.31 -19.67
C THR A 254 6.72 2.46 -20.87
N TRP A 255 5.90 2.43 -21.92
CA TRP A 255 6.24 1.74 -23.17
C TRP A 255 7.52 2.28 -23.81
N VAL A 256 7.62 3.60 -23.96
CA VAL A 256 8.82 4.24 -24.53
C VAL A 256 10.05 4.02 -23.63
N ARG A 257 9.86 4.09 -22.30
CA ARG A 257 10.97 4.00 -21.35
C ARG A 257 11.48 2.58 -21.12
N TYR A 258 10.58 1.61 -21.07
CA TYR A 258 10.89 0.23 -20.66
C TYR A 258 10.79 -0.77 -21.81
N GLY A 259 10.45 -0.30 -23.02
CA GLY A 259 10.26 -1.14 -24.21
C GLY A 259 8.96 -1.95 -24.23
N LYS A 260 8.21 -1.95 -23.12
CA LYS A 260 6.88 -2.58 -22.97
C LYS A 260 6.02 -1.73 -22.05
N PRO A 261 4.68 -1.68 -22.28
CA PRO A 261 3.76 -0.99 -21.37
C PRO A 261 3.71 -1.72 -20.03
N ASP A 262 3.87 -0.95 -18.94
CA ASP A 262 3.76 -1.50 -17.57
C ASP A 262 2.30 -1.43 -17.10
N VAL A 263 1.73 -2.60 -16.78
CA VAL A 263 0.32 -2.70 -16.37
C VAL A 263 0.06 -2.02 -15.04
N THR A 264 0.97 -2.17 -14.06
CA THR A 264 0.78 -1.58 -12.72
C THR A 264 0.87 -0.06 -12.76
N MET A 265 1.79 0.48 -13.55
CA MET A 265 1.92 1.92 -13.76
C MET A 265 0.74 2.49 -14.56
N THR A 266 0.22 1.75 -15.55
CA THR A 266 -0.98 2.16 -16.30
C THR A 266 -2.22 2.22 -15.39
N LEU A 267 -2.39 1.22 -14.53
CA LEU A 267 -3.46 1.18 -13.53
C LEU A 267 -3.33 2.34 -12.51
N ASN A 268 -2.12 2.59 -12.00
CA ASN A 268 -1.85 3.75 -11.16
C ASN A 268 -2.06 5.08 -11.90
N GLY A 269 -1.84 5.10 -13.21
CA GLY A 269 -2.15 6.24 -14.07
C GLY A 269 -3.64 6.60 -14.06
N ALA A 270 -4.52 5.60 -14.17
CA ALA A 270 -5.96 5.84 -14.05
C ALA A 270 -6.31 6.51 -12.71
N LEU A 271 -5.78 5.94 -11.61
CA LEU A 271 -6.01 6.48 -10.27
C LEU A 271 -5.42 7.89 -10.09
N ALA A 272 -4.21 8.14 -10.61
CA ALA A 272 -3.57 9.44 -10.56
C ALA A 272 -4.36 10.53 -11.31
N GLY A 273 -4.99 10.17 -12.44
CA GLY A 273 -5.86 11.07 -13.20
C GLY A 273 -7.17 11.40 -12.46
N LEU A 274 -7.74 10.42 -11.75
CA LEU A 274 -8.88 10.65 -10.85
C LEU A 274 -8.50 11.65 -9.75
N VAL A 275 -7.37 11.43 -9.10
CA VAL A 275 -6.83 12.33 -8.06
C VAL A 275 -6.59 13.74 -8.61
N ALA A 276 -5.94 13.86 -9.76
CA ALA A 276 -5.60 15.16 -10.36
C ALA A 276 -6.84 15.96 -10.79
N SER A 277 -7.95 15.29 -11.13
CA SER A 277 -9.21 15.98 -11.45
C SER A 277 -9.93 16.55 -10.23
N THR A 278 -9.67 15.99 -9.03
CA THR A 278 -10.52 16.13 -7.84
C THR A 278 -10.67 17.58 -7.35
N ALA A 279 -9.61 18.39 -7.42
CA ALA A 279 -9.66 19.77 -6.92
C ALA A 279 -10.47 20.72 -7.83
N GLY A 280 -10.51 20.45 -9.14
CA GLY A 280 -11.04 21.41 -10.12
C GLY A 280 -12.06 20.88 -11.11
N CYS A 281 -12.54 19.64 -10.96
CA CYS A 281 -13.45 19.01 -11.92
C CYS A 281 -14.75 19.79 -12.14
N ASP A 282 -15.14 20.65 -11.21
CA ASP A 282 -16.32 21.53 -11.26
C ASP A 282 -16.08 22.84 -12.00
N THR A 283 -14.84 23.26 -12.22
CA THR A 283 -14.48 24.59 -12.73
C THR A 283 -13.68 24.57 -14.03
N VAL A 284 -13.02 23.43 -14.36
CA VAL A 284 -12.24 23.30 -15.59
C VAL A 284 -13.11 22.90 -16.78
N SER A 285 -12.63 23.15 -18.00
CA SER A 285 -13.25 22.63 -19.21
C SER A 285 -12.84 21.17 -19.47
N ALA A 286 -13.57 20.47 -20.35
CA ALA A 286 -13.20 19.12 -20.78
C ALA A 286 -11.77 19.04 -21.35
N GLY A 287 -11.37 20.03 -22.14
CA GLY A 287 -9.98 20.17 -22.64
C GLY A 287 -8.96 20.37 -21.50
N GLY A 288 -9.31 21.20 -20.50
CA GLY A 288 -8.49 21.39 -19.30
C GLY A 288 -8.33 20.10 -18.52
N ALA A 289 -9.40 19.35 -18.29
CA ALA A 289 -9.38 18.06 -17.60
C ALA A 289 -8.51 17.02 -18.34
N PHE A 290 -8.58 16.99 -19.68
CA PHE A 290 -7.75 16.14 -20.52
C PHE A 290 -6.25 16.47 -20.36
N PHE A 291 -5.87 17.74 -20.42
CA PHE A 291 -4.47 18.16 -20.22
C PHE A 291 -3.98 17.92 -18.80
N ILE A 292 -4.83 18.13 -17.78
CA ILE A 292 -4.53 17.78 -16.39
C ILE A 292 -4.22 16.29 -16.29
N GLY A 293 -5.03 15.42 -16.91
CA GLY A 293 -4.82 13.99 -16.94
C GLY A 293 -3.51 13.58 -17.61
N ILE A 294 -3.23 14.06 -18.83
CA ILE A 294 -1.98 13.75 -19.53
C ILE A 294 -0.77 14.14 -18.68
N THR A 295 -0.74 15.37 -18.17
CA THR A 295 0.39 15.86 -17.40
C THR A 295 0.54 15.17 -16.06
N ALA A 296 -0.56 14.77 -15.41
CA ALA A 296 -0.53 13.92 -14.22
C ALA A 296 0.12 12.56 -14.47
N GLY A 297 -0.01 11.99 -15.68
CA GLY A 297 0.68 10.76 -16.07
C GLY A 297 2.20 10.90 -16.00
N PHE A 298 2.75 12.02 -16.46
CA PHE A 298 4.18 12.33 -16.29
C PHE A 298 4.55 12.49 -14.81
N VAL A 299 3.79 13.29 -14.07
CA VAL A 299 4.03 13.51 -12.64
C VAL A 299 4.03 12.19 -11.87
N MET A 300 3.08 11.29 -12.14
CA MET A 300 2.98 10.00 -11.47
C MET A 300 4.17 9.09 -11.80
N VAL A 301 4.49 8.88 -13.09
CA VAL A 301 5.57 7.96 -13.50
C VAL A 301 6.92 8.43 -12.98
N PHE A 302 7.27 9.69 -13.21
CA PHE A 302 8.53 10.24 -12.70
C PHE A 302 8.54 10.43 -11.18
N GLY A 303 7.37 10.64 -10.58
CA GLY A 303 7.19 10.67 -9.14
C GLY A 303 7.55 9.36 -8.47
N VAL A 304 7.09 8.21 -8.99
CA VAL A 304 7.46 6.88 -8.47
C VAL A 304 8.98 6.67 -8.54
N GLU A 305 9.62 7.08 -9.63
CA GLU A 305 11.08 7.01 -9.75
C GLU A 305 11.79 7.93 -8.73
N LEU A 306 11.29 9.16 -8.55
CA LEU A 306 11.83 10.12 -7.59
C LEU A 306 11.74 9.60 -6.16
N ILE A 307 10.57 9.10 -5.73
CA ILE A 307 10.35 8.54 -4.39
C ILE A 307 11.29 7.36 -4.15
N THR A 308 11.48 6.50 -5.16
CA THR A 308 12.44 5.40 -5.08
C THR A 308 13.90 5.89 -4.96
N LYS A 309 14.28 6.94 -5.70
CA LYS A 309 15.62 7.57 -5.58
C LYS A 309 15.85 8.18 -4.20
N LEU A 310 14.83 8.73 -3.58
CA LEU A 310 14.86 9.24 -2.19
C LEU A 310 14.91 8.12 -1.15
N LYS A 311 15.02 6.85 -1.56
CA LYS A 311 15.04 5.66 -0.69
C LYS A 311 13.76 5.45 0.13
N ALA A 312 12.69 6.09 -0.22
CA ALA A 312 11.37 5.79 0.32
C ALA A 312 10.79 4.57 -0.41
N ASP A 313 10.39 3.55 0.36
CA ASP A 313 9.73 2.35 -0.17
C ASP A 313 8.21 2.52 -0.06
N ASP A 314 7.60 2.81 -1.20
CA ASP A 314 6.16 2.93 -1.36
C ASP A 314 5.64 1.77 -2.22
N PRO A 315 5.09 0.72 -1.58
CA PRO A 315 4.69 -0.51 -2.27
C PRO A 315 3.68 -0.34 -3.39
N VAL A 316 2.74 0.59 -3.23
CA VAL A 316 1.60 0.77 -4.15
C VAL A 316 1.65 2.08 -4.95
N GLY A 317 2.61 2.94 -4.68
CA GLY A 317 2.72 4.24 -5.34
C GLY A 317 1.84 5.34 -4.76
N ALA A 318 1.38 5.19 -3.51
CA ALA A 318 0.45 6.11 -2.86
C ALA A 318 0.96 7.57 -2.81
N VAL A 319 2.26 7.77 -2.55
CA VAL A 319 2.87 9.11 -2.50
C VAL A 319 2.77 9.81 -3.85
N SER A 320 3.11 9.10 -4.93
CA SER A 320 3.09 9.68 -6.28
C SER A 320 1.68 9.90 -6.79
N VAL A 321 0.79 8.92 -6.59
CA VAL A 321 -0.59 8.97 -7.03
C VAL A 321 -1.38 10.04 -6.27
N HIS A 322 -1.30 10.04 -4.94
CA HIS A 322 -2.13 10.93 -4.13
C HIS A 322 -1.40 12.24 -3.77
N GLY A 323 -0.17 12.17 -3.27
CA GLY A 323 0.58 13.37 -2.85
C GLY A 323 0.96 14.26 -4.01
N LEU A 324 1.72 13.72 -4.98
CA LEU A 324 2.22 14.52 -6.09
C LEU A 324 1.10 14.88 -7.09
N CYS A 325 0.25 13.93 -7.49
CA CYS A 325 -0.83 14.22 -8.44
C CYS A 325 -1.98 15.01 -7.81
N GLY A 326 -2.23 14.91 -6.49
CA GLY A 326 -3.16 15.78 -5.79
C GLY A 326 -2.69 17.23 -5.75
N ALA A 327 -1.42 17.45 -5.43
CA ALA A 327 -0.79 18.77 -5.50
C ALA A 327 -0.82 19.32 -6.92
N TRP A 328 -0.44 18.50 -7.92
CA TRP A 328 -0.45 18.87 -9.33
C TRP A 328 -1.85 19.30 -9.79
N GLY A 329 -2.88 18.47 -9.54
CA GLY A 329 -4.25 18.78 -9.94
C GLY A 329 -4.80 20.05 -9.31
N THR A 330 -4.46 20.29 -8.03
CA THR A 330 -4.83 21.51 -7.33
C THR A 330 -4.14 22.75 -7.97
N LEU A 331 -2.86 22.66 -8.29
CA LEU A 331 -2.16 23.75 -9.00
C LEU A 331 -2.75 23.97 -10.39
N MET A 332 -3.06 22.90 -11.11
CA MET A 332 -3.64 22.99 -12.46
C MET A 332 -5.07 23.55 -12.45
N THR A 333 -5.80 23.46 -11.33
CA THR A 333 -7.05 24.21 -11.16
C THR A 333 -6.81 25.71 -11.28
N GLY A 334 -5.74 26.23 -10.66
CA GLY A 334 -5.35 27.65 -10.79
C GLY A 334 -4.91 28.04 -12.23
N VAL A 335 -4.59 27.06 -13.07
CA VAL A 335 -4.25 27.29 -14.48
C VAL A 335 -5.48 27.22 -15.37
N PHE A 336 -6.34 26.19 -15.22
CA PHE A 336 -7.39 25.81 -16.17
C PHE A 336 -8.82 26.15 -15.71
N ALA A 337 -9.05 26.76 -14.53
CA ALA A 337 -10.38 27.19 -14.13
C ALA A 337 -10.97 28.21 -15.13
N LYS A 338 -12.18 27.92 -15.66
CA LYS A 338 -12.79 28.64 -16.81
C LYS A 338 -12.95 30.16 -16.60
N LYS A 339 -13.06 30.65 -15.35
CA LYS A 339 -13.30 32.08 -15.07
C LYS A 339 -12.05 32.82 -14.60
N SER A 340 -11.25 32.18 -13.76
CA SER A 340 -10.20 32.85 -12.97
C SER A 340 -8.81 32.23 -13.17
N GLY A 341 -8.72 31.06 -13.82
CA GLY A 341 -7.45 30.39 -14.10
C GLY A 341 -6.56 31.19 -15.01
N LEU A 342 -5.25 31.00 -14.89
CA LEU A 342 -4.19 31.73 -15.60
C LEU A 342 -4.44 31.81 -17.11
N ILE A 343 -4.87 30.72 -17.75
CA ILE A 343 -5.12 30.67 -19.21
C ILE A 343 -6.27 31.57 -19.62
N TYR A 344 -7.32 31.68 -18.80
CA TYR A 344 -8.53 32.42 -19.15
C TYR A 344 -8.50 33.87 -18.65
N SER A 345 -7.90 34.12 -17.49
CA SER A 345 -7.85 35.46 -16.88
C SER A 345 -6.58 36.25 -17.21
N GLY A 346 -5.51 35.59 -17.64
CA GLY A 346 -4.17 36.17 -17.76
C GLY A 346 -3.51 36.52 -16.41
N SER A 347 -4.18 36.23 -15.28
CA SER A 347 -3.69 36.55 -13.94
C SER A 347 -3.14 35.32 -13.23
N PRO A 348 -1.93 35.37 -12.65
CA PRO A 348 -1.38 34.26 -11.87
C PRO A 348 -1.98 34.13 -10.47
N LYS A 349 -2.94 34.99 -10.08
CA LYS A 349 -3.46 35.09 -8.73
C LYS A 349 -3.97 33.75 -8.21
N ASP A 350 -4.84 33.08 -8.96
CA ASP A 350 -5.42 31.80 -8.53
C ASP A 350 -4.35 30.72 -8.42
N LEU A 351 -3.42 30.66 -9.36
CA LEU A 351 -2.30 29.71 -9.29
C LEU A 351 -1.45 29.92 -8.01
N LEU A 352 -1.17 31.17 -7.65
CA LEU A 352 -0.42 31.50 -6.45
C LEU A 352 -1.20 31.14 -5.17
N ILE A 353 -2.53 31.36 -5.16
CA ILE A 353 -3.39 30.96 -4.05
C ILE A 353 -3.39 29.42 -3.91
N GLN A 354 -3.53 28.68 -5.02
CA GLN A 354 -3.47 27.21 -5.02
C GLN A 354 -2.11 26.72 -4.52
N LEU A 355 -1.02 27.34 -4.96
CA LEU A 355 0.32 27.01 -4.47
C LEU A 355 0.46 27.23 -2.96
N ALA A 356 0.01 28.39 -2.47
CA ALA A 356 0.05 28.71 -1.04
C ALA A 356 -0.74 27.69 -0.22
N GLY A 357 -1.95 27.31 -0.67
CA GLY A 357 -2.78 26.33 0.01
C GLY A 357 -2.15 24.93 0.05
N VAL A 358 -1.66 24.45 -1.09
CA VAL A 358 -0.97 23.14 -1.18
C VAL A 358 0.24 23.09 -0.24
N LEU A 359 1.10 24.13 -0.27
CA LEU A 359 2.28 24.19 0.57
C LEU A 359 1.94 24.26 2.07
N SER A 360 0.94 25.05 2.43
CA SER A 360 0.51 25.20 3.83
C SER A 360 -0.05 23.91 4.40
N VAL A 361 -0.91 23.21 3.63
CA VAL A 361 -1.48 21.92 4.03
C VAL A 361 -0.40 20.84 4.10
N ALA A 362 0.49 20.77 3.12
CA ALA A 362 1.59 19.81 3.12
C ALA A 362 2.54 20.05 4.30
N ALA A 363 2.90 21.31 4.57
CA ALA A 363 3.79 21.70 5.69
C ALA A 363 3.18 21.33 7.05
N TRP A 364 1.91 21.70 7.28
CA TRP A 364 1.17 21.33 8.49
C TRP A 364 1.13 19.82 8.68
N THR A 365 0.69 19.09 7.63
CA THR A 365 0.59 17.64 7.68
C THR A 365 1.94 17.00 7.97
N ALA A 366 3.00 17.44 7.28
CA ALA A 366 4.34 16.93 7.49
C ALA A 366 4.82 17.16 8.92
N LEU A 367 4.66 18.39 9.45
CA LEU A 367 5.07 18.74 10.81
C LEU A 367 4.40 17.84 11.85
N ILE A 368 3.07 17.75 11.80
CA ILE A 368 2.32 16.96 12.78
C ILE A 368 2.63 15.47 12.64
N MET A 369 2.69 14.93 11.41
CA MET A 369 2.91 13.51 11.21
C MET A 369 4.34 13.06 11.51
N VAL A 370 5.35 13.92 11.35
CA VAL A 370 6.71 13.66 11.86
C VAL A 370 6.68 13.50 13.39
N ILE A 371 5.96 14.38 14.09
CA ILE A 371 5.82 14.29 15.55
C ILE A 371 5.09 12.98 15.91
N VAL A 372 3.93 12.72 15.31
CA VAL A 372 3.09 11.53 15.59
C VAL A 372 3.87 10.24 15.36
N PHE A 373 4.46 10.05 14.18
CA PHE A 373 5.21 8.84 13.89
C PHE A 373 6.47 8.69 14.74
N THR A 374 7.12 9.81 15.11
CA THR A 374 8.27 9.78 16.02
C THR A 374 7.86 9.35 17.43
N VAL A 375 6.74 9.85 17.94
CA VAL A 375 6.17 9.43 19.23
C VAL A 375 5.82 7.94 19.20
N ILE A 376 5.08 7.49 18.16
CA ILE A 376 4.75 6.07 17.98
C ILE A 376 6.03 5.21 17.93
N LYS A 377 7.04 5.65 17.16
CA LYS A 377 8.32 4.92 17.03
C LYS A 377 9.03 4.77 18.37
N LYS A 378 9.01 5.82 19.22
CA LYS A 378 9.69 5.83 20.53
C LYS A 378 8.92 5.11 21.62
N THR A 379 7.60 5.07 21.56
CA THR A 379 6.75 4.49 22.63
C THR A 379 6.42 3.02 22.35
N MET A 380 5.76 2.70 21.26
CA MET A 380 5.29 1.34 20.96
C MET A 380 6.05 0.66 19.81
N GLY A 381 6.93 1.41 19.15
CA GLY A 381 7.64 0.98 17.96
C GLY A 381 6.76 1.05 16.70
N LEU A 382 7.33 1.56 15.60
CA LEU A 382 6.60 1.75 14.34
C LEU A 382 6.70 0.51 13.44
N ARG A 383 7.88 -0.10 13.37
CA ARG A 383 8.18 -1.25 12.50
C ARG A 383 8.10 -2.56 13.27
N VAL A 384 7.65 -3.62 12.60
CA VAL A 384 7.71 -4.99 13.11
C VAL A 384 9.15 -5.50 13.16
N SER A 385 9.40 -6.61 13.86
CA SER A 385 10.71 -7.28 13.84
C SER A 385 11.03 -7.84 12.45
N GLU A 386 12.31 -8.04 12.16
CA GLU A 386 12.77 -8.64 10.91
C GLU A 386 12.13 -10.02 10.67
N ASN A 387 12.08 -10.84 11.71
CA ASN A 387 11.45 -12.16 11.65
C ASN A 387 9.95 -12.05 11.30
N THR A 388 9.21 -11.13 11.92
CA THR A 388 7.80 -10.88 11.59
C THR A 388 7.62 -10.44 10.15
N GLU A 389 8.50 -9.57 9.63
CA GLU A 389 8.44 -9.14 8.24
C GLU A 389 8.75 -10.28 7.25
N ILE A 390 9.67 -11.19 7.62
CA ILE A 390 10.02 -12.38 6.82
C ILE A 390 8.88 -13.39 6.82
N VAL A 391 8.33 -13.73 7.99
CA VAL A 391 7.22 -14.68 8.15
C VAL A 391 5.93 -14.15 7.53
N GLY A 392 5.60 -12.89 7.78
CA GLY A 392 4.37 -12.25 7.31
C GLY A 392 3.49 -11.77 8.45
N LEU A 393 2.81 -10.64 8.21
CA LEU A 393 1.99 -9.98 9.22
C LEU A 393 0.67 -10.72 9.48
N ASP A 394 0.14 -11.44 8.49
CA ASP A 394 -1.10 -12.20 8.63
C ASP A 394 -0.98 -13.19 9.80
N LYS A 395 0.12 -13.94 9.83
CA LYS A 395 0.37 -14.90 10.88
C LYS A 395 0.77 -14.23 12.19
N CYS A 396 1.74 -13.32 12.16
CA CYS A 396 2.35 -12.79 13.38
C CYS A 396 1.47 -11.77 14.12
N GLU A 397 0.63 -11.01 13.39
CA GLU A 397 -0.22 -9.97 13.99
C GLU A 397 -1.67 -10.43 14.17
N HIS A 398 -2.12 -11.43 13.37
CA HIS A 398 -3.52 -11.87 13.35
C HIS A 398 -3.73 -13.36 13.58
N GLY A 399 -2.66 -14.17 13.69
CA GLY A 399 -2.78 -15.63 13.81
C GLY A 399 -3.37 -16.32 12.58
N LEU A 400 -3.38 -15.63 11.43
CA LEU A 400 -4.02 -16.11 10.21
C LEU A 400 -3.01 -16.92 9.39
N SER A 401 -3.28 -18.21 9.17
CA SER A 401 -2.38 -19.11 8.45
C SER A 401 -2.25 -18.71 6.96
N SER A 402 -3.35 -18.38 6.30
CA SER A 402 -3.39 -17.83 4.94
C SER A 402 -4.72 -17.13 4.69
N SER A 403 -4.68 -16.05 3.89
CA SER A 403 -5.89 -15.43 3.33
C SER A 403 -6.43 -16.15 2.09
N TYR A 404 -5.73 -17.17 1.60
CA TYR A 404 -6.03 -17.93 0.37
C TYR A 404 -6.03 -19.44 0.62
N ALA A 405 -6.71 -19.91 1.66
CA ALA A 405 -6.62 -21.27 2.17
C ALA A 405 -6.90 -22.36 1.11
N ASP A 406 -7.81 -22.11 0.18
CA ASP A 406 -8.22 -23.11 -0.82
C ASP A 406 -7.52 -23.02 -2.18
N LEU A 407 -6.90 -21.87 -2.49
CA LEU A 407 -6.24 -21.66 -3.78
C LEU A 407 -4.77 -22.05 -3.79
N LEU A 408 -4.17 -22.17 -2.63
CA LEU A 408 -2.74 -22.43 -2.51
C LEU A 408 -2.48 -23.39 -1.34
N ASN A 409 -2.40 -24.67 -1.62
CA ASN A 409 -1.54 -25.55 -0.83
C ASN A 409 -0.14 -24.96 -0.64
N THR A 410 0.19 -23.91 -1.37
CA THR A 410 1.46 -23.17 -1.38
C THR A 410 1.59 -22.18 -0.21
N ALA A 411 0.51 -21.53 0.24
CA ALA A 411 0.58 -20.58 1.36
C ALA A 411 0.49 -21.29 2.73
N GLN A 412 -0.21 -22.43 2.82
CA GLN A 412 -0.13 -23.32 3.99
C GLN A 412 1.32 -23.78 4.23
N PHE A 413 2.15 -23.80 3.19
CA PHE A 413 3.55 -24.14 3.27
C PHE A 413 4.37 -23.13 4.07
N ILE A 414 4.01 -21.84 4.05
CA ILE A 414 4.77 -20.80 4.76
C ILE A 414 4.38 -20.73 6.24
N THR A 415 3.16 -21.15 6.59
CA THR A 415 2.57 -20.87 7.91
C THR A 415 2.70 -22.00 8.93
N ALA A 416 2.75 -23.25 8.52
CA ALA A 416 2.95 -24.39 9.44
C ALA A 416 4.32 -24.37 10.17
N ALA A 417 5.20 -23.47 9.77
CA ALA A 417 6.56 -23.37 10.30
C ALA A 417 6.71 -22.46 11.54
N ALA A 418 5.67 -21.74 11.96
CA ALA A 418 5.83 -20.70 12.98
C ALA A 418 5.12 -21.00 14.32
N ASP A 419 4.77 -22.25 14.60
CA ASP A 419 4.02 -22.62 15.79
C ASP A 419 4.81 -22.66 17.10
N GLU A 420 6.05 -22.13 17.14
CA GLU A 420 6.70 -21.79 18.40
C GLU A 420 7.60 -20.57 18.26
N PRO A 421 7.61 -19.66 19.26
CA PRO A 421 8.70 -18.72 19.40
C PRO A 421 9.95 -19.50 19.83
N SER A 422 10.58 -20.19 18.87
CA SER A 422 11.96 -20.59 19.10
C SER A 422 12.72 -19.28 19.31
N LYS A 423 13.31 -19.11 20.48
CA LYS A 423 14.39 -18.18 20.70
C LYS A 423 15.37 -18.46 19.57
N VAL A 424 15.27 -17.71 18.49
CA VAL A 424 16.33 -17.59 17.50
C VAL A 424 17.41 -16.86 18.28
N ARG A 425 18.30 -17.61 18.90
CA ARG A 425 19.60 -17.06 19.27
C ARG A 425 20.12 -16.46 17.98
N ALA A 426 20.39 -15.19 18.05
CA ALA A 426 21.05 -14.47 16.98
C ALA A 426 22.22 -15.35 16.50
N ILE A 427 22.21 -15.68 15.21
CA ILE A 427 23.34 -16.37 14.55
C ILE A 427 24.40 -15.28 14.28
N ASP A 428 24.82 -14.59 15.33
CA ASP A 428 25.99 -13.72 15.31
C ASP A 428 27.25 -14.43 15.86
N GLU A 429 27.11 -15.67 16.34
CA GLU A 429 28.23 -16.52 16.73
C GLU A 429 28.18 -17.90 16.04
N ALA A 430 27.98 -17.91 14.73
CA ALA A 430 28.35 -19.08 13.97
C ALA A 430 29.86 -18.99 13.73
N SER A 431 30.67 -19.70 14.58
CA SER A 431 32.03 -20.06 14.19
C SER A 431 31.99 -20.45 12.71
N GLU A 432 32.68 -19.71 11.86
CA GLU A 432 32.82 -20.02 10.43
C GLU A 432 33.34 -21.45 10.35
N LEU A 433 32.64 -22.30 9.59
CA LEU A 433 33.16 -23.62 9.25
C LEU A 433 34.38 -23.35 8.36
N ASN A 434 35.56 -23.75 8.81
CA ASN A 434 36.77 -23.56 8.02
C ASN A 434 36.72 -24.52 6.82
N ALA A 435 36.59 -23.96 5.63
CA ALA A 435 36.54 -24.76 4.38
C ALA A 435 37.80 -25.64 4.22
N SER A 436 38.95 -25.24 4.84
CA SER A 436 40.18 -26.01 4.85
C SER A 436 40.11 -27.36 5.58
N ASP A 437 39.11 -27.56 6.44
CA ASP A 437 38.95 -28.81 7.21
C ASP A 437 38.21 -29.90 6.39
N TYR A 438 37.75 -29.55 5.20
CA TYR A 438 36.97 -30.43 4.32
C TYR A 438 37.74 -30.66 2.99
N LYS A 439 37.78 -31.90 2.53
CA LYS A 439 38.36 -32.26 1.22
C LYS A 439 37.25 -32.69 0.27
N ALA A 440 37.31 -32.22 -0.97
CA ALA A 440 36.46 -32.71 -2.05
C ALA A 440 36.95 -34.13 -2.41
N ASP A 441 36.03 -35.04 -2.65
CA ASP A 441 36.34 -36.43 -3.02
C ASP A 441 36.45 -36.66 -4.54
N GLY A 442 36.31 -35.58 -5.32
CA GLY A 442 36.40 -35.62 -6.79
C GLY A 442 35.18 -36.25 -7.47
N LYS A 443 34.09 -36.44 -6.75
CA LYS A 443 32.83 -37.00 -7.28
C LYS A 443 31.75 -35.93 -7.35
N MET A 444 30.83 -36.12 -8.27
CA MET A 444 29.60 -35.32 -8.31
C MET A 444 28.54 -35.95 -7.38
N HIS A 445 27.96 -35.09 -6.55
CA HIS A 445 26.91 -35.48 -5.61
C HIS A 445 25.64 -34.66 -5.83
N LYS A 446 24.50 -35.32 -5.86
CA LYS A 446 23.19 -34.69 -5.75
C LYS A 446 22.73 -34.74 -4.31
N VAL A 447 22.61 -33.56 -3.69
CA VAL A 447 22.11 -33.40 -2.33
C VAL A 447 20.65 -32.94 -2.39
N VAL A 448 19.77 -33.75 -1.80
CA VAL A 448 18.34 -33.44 -1.71
C VAL A 448 17.98 -33.14 -0.26
N VAL A 449 17.45 -31.95 -0.02
CA VAL A 449 17.08 -31.49 1.31
C VAL A 449 15.56 -31.39 1.40
N LEU A 450 14.93 -32.20 2.24
CA LEU A 450 13.53 -32.03 2.63
C LEU A 450 13.49 -31.22 3.93
N MET A 451 12.91 -30.04 3.89
CA MET A 451 12.98 -29.11 4.99
C MET A 451 11.67 -28.32 5.20
N ASN A 452 11.62 -27.62 6.32
CA ASN A 452 10.56 -26.68 6.60
C ASN A 452 10.71 -25.41 5.72
N VAL A 453 9.60 -24.96 5.16
CA VAL A 453 9.54 -23.79 4.25
C VAL A 453 10.10 -22.53 4.87
N ALA A 454 9.85 -22.29 6.17
CA ALA A 454 10.26 -21.06 6.86
C ALA A 454 11.77 -20.82 6.88
N LYS A 455 12.56 -21.88 6.73
CA LYS A 455 14.03 -21.79 6.76
C LYS A 455 14.67 -21.72 5.38
N PHE A 456 13.87 -21.69 4.31
CA PHE A 456 14.39 -21.71 2.94
C PHE A 456 15.29 -20.50 2.62
N GLU A 457 14.88 -19.30 2.98
CA GLU A 457 15.71 -18.10 2.75
C GLU A 457 17.03 -18.13 3.53
N MET A 458 17.03 -18.73 4.73
CA MET A 458 18.26 -18.91 5.50
C MET A 458 19.20 -19.91 4.82
N LEU A 459 18.66 -21.02 4.34
CA LEU A 459 19.44 -22.00 3.60
C LEU A 459 20.00 -21.40 2.31
N LYS A 460 19.18 -20.70 1.53
CA LYS A 460 19.60 -20.03 0.30
C LYS A 460 20.77 -19.07 0.55
N ASN A 461 20.66 -18.21 1.57
CA ASN A 461 21.74 -17.28 1.94
C ASN A 461 23.03 -18.01 2.37
N ALA A 462 22.91 -19.18 2.99
CA ALA A 462 24.07 -19.99 3.36
C ALA A 462 24.73 -20.68 2.17
N LEU A 463 23.93 -21.13 1.20
CA LEU A 463 24.40 -21.72 -0.06
C LEU A 463 25.10 -20.67 -0.95
N ASP A 464 24.55 -19.46 -1.02
CA ASP A 464 25.16 -18.31 -1.73
C ASP A 464 26.57 -17.99 -1.18
N LYS A 465 26.82 -18.20 0.13
CA LYS A 465 28.15 -18.03 0.74
C LYS A 465 29.16 -19.11 0.35
N LEU A 466 28.67 -20.26 -0.09
CA LEU A 466 29.48 -21.37 -0.59
C LEU A 466 29.60 -21.36 -2.13
N ASP A 467 29.19 -20.24 -2.78
CA ASP A 467 29.14 -20.07 -4.23
C ASP A 467 28.25 -21.12 -4.96
N ILE A 468 27.31 -21.70 -4.24
CA ILE A 468 26.32 -22.63 -4.82
C ILE A 468 25.14 -21.82 -5.34
N THR A 469 25.13 -21.56 -6.64
CA THR A 469 24.08 -20.78 -7.32
C THR A 469 23.00 -21.65 -7.97
N GLY A 470 23.32 -22.90 -8.33
CA GLY A 470 22.41 -23.85 -9.00
C GLY A 470 21.62 -24.68 -7.98
N MET A 471 20.30 -24.45 -7.89
CA MET A 471 19.40 -25.29 -7.11
C MET A 471 18.03 -25.42 -7.75
N THR A 472 17.40 -26.58 -7.61
CA THR A 472 16.00 -26.80 -7.98
C THR A 472 15.15 -26.88 -6.73
N VAL A 473 14.07 -26.11 -6.69
CA VAL A 473 13.18 -26.04 -5.52
C VAL A 473 11.80 -26.55 -5.90
N THR A 474 11.34 -27.56 -5.18
CA THR A 474 10.01 -28.16 -5.37
C THR A 474 9.25 -28.10 -4.05
N GLN A 475 8.02 -27.67 -4.11
CA GLN A 475 7.12 -27.73 -2.97
C GLN A 475 6.52 -29.14 -2.88
N VAL A 476 6.50 -29.70 -1.68
CA VAL A 476 6.00 -31.03 -1.41
C VAL A 476 5.16 -31.07 -0.14
N SER A 477 4.21 -31.98 -0.07
CA SER A 477 3.47 -32.28 1.15
C SER A 477 3.97 -33.56 1.78
N GLY A 478 4.25 -33.54 3.07
CA GLY A 478 4.76 -34.71 3.79
C GLY A 478 3.93 -35.08 5.01
N CYS A 479 3.73 -36.34 5.28
CA CYS A 479 3.26 -36.84 6.55
C CYS A 479 4.37 -37.67 7.24
N GLY A 480 4.38 -37.69 8.55
CA GLY A 480 5.38 -38.40 9.34
C GLY A 480 5.03 -38.38 10.83
N ILE A 481 6.04 -38.61 11.69
CA ILE A 481 5.89 -38.62 13.15
C ILE A 481 5.37 -37.29 13.68
N GLN A 482 5.62 -36.20 12.95
CA GLN A 482 5.04 -34.88 13.23
C GLN A 482 3.52 -34.96 12.98
N LYS A 483 2.71 -34.92 14.05
CA LYS A 483 1.26 -34.83 13.93
C LYS A 483 0.88 -33.54 13.21
N GLY A 484 -0.19 -33.59 12.39
CA GLY A 484 -0.72 -32.41 11.71
C GLY A 484 -1.10 -31.27 12.70
N SER A 485 -1.26 -30.07 12.18
CA SER A 485 -1.78 -28.95 13.00
C SER A 485 -3.29 -29.03 13.09
N THR A 486 -3.83 -28.77 14.27
CA THR A 486 -5.26 -28.56 14.48
C THR A 486 -5.53 -27.07 14.27
N GLU A 487 -6.34 -26.73 13.29
CA GLU A 487 -6.75 -25.36 13.00
C GLU A 487 -8.24 -25.16 13.35
N LEU A 488 -8.59 -23.95 13.79
CA LEU A 488 -9.97 -23.57 14.06
C LEU A 488 -10.55 -22.80 12.88
N TYR A 489 -11.56 -23.37 12.23
CA TYR A 489 -12.34 -22.67 11.23
C TYR A 489 -13.78 -22.47 11.73
N ARG A 490 -14.20 -21.23 11.92
CA ARG A 490 -15.51 -20.87 12.48
C ARG A 490 -15.87 -21.60 13.77
N GLY A 491 -14.86 -21.81 14.64
CA GLY A 491 -15.04 -22.51 15.92
C GLY A 491 -15.05 -24.04 15.84
N SER A 492 -14.84 -24.63 14.64
CA SER A 492 -14.68 -26.07 14.46
C SER A 492 -13.23 -26.45 14.21
N GLU A 493 -12.76 -27.49 14.86
CA GLU A 493 -11.40 -28.01 14.66
C GLU A 493 -11.27 -28.75 13.33
N PHE A 494 -10.21 -28.43 12.57
CA PHE A 494 -9.84 -29.12 11.34
C PHE A 494 -8.43 -29.70 11.47
N GLU A 495 -8.28 -31.01 11.28
CA GLU A 495 -7.00 -31.73 11.36
C GLU A 495 -6.38 -31.87 9.97
N SER A 496 -5.28 -31.16 9.69
CA SER A 496 -4.51 -31.38 8.46
C SER A 496 -3.43 -32.43 8.70
N ARG A 497 -3.51 -33.56 7.99
CA ARG A 497 -2.55 -34.69 8.10
C ARG A 497 -1.29 -34.51 7.27
N LEU A 498 -1.31 -33.64 6.23
CA LEU A 498 -0.19 -33.36 5.36
C LEU A 498 0.43 -32.02 5.74
N LEU A 499 1.71 -32.04 6.06
CA LEU A 499 2.47 -30.83 6.38
C LEU A 499 3.26 -30.36 5.17
N PRO A 500 3.27 -29.06 4.92
CA PRO A 500 4.02 -28.47 3.83
C PRO A 500 5.54 -28.54 4.08
N LYS A 501 6.28 -28.93 3.05
CA LYS A 501 7.74 -29.01 3.04
C LYS A 501 8.30 -28.44 1.74
N ILE A 502 9.57 -28.07 1.74
CA ILE A 502 10.34 -27.79 0.53
C ILE A 502 11.34 -28.90 0.30
N LYS A 503 11.44 -29.33 -0.96
CA LYS A 503 12.51 -30.17 -1.45
C LYS A 503 13.46 -29.28 -2.25
N VAL A 504 14.70 -29.15 -1.79
CA VAL A 504 15.79 -28.44 -2.47
C VAL A 504 16.74 -29.49 -3.03
N GLU A 505 17.04 -29.43 -4.31
CA GLU A 505 17.96 -30.32 -5.01
C GLU A 505 19.15 -29.51 -5.51
N ILE A 506 20.34 -29.94 -5.17
CA ILE A 506 21.62 -29.29 -5.46
C ILE A 506 22.56 -30.35 -6.03
N VAL A 507 23.29 -30.02 -7.09
CA VAL A 507 24.39 -30.88 -7.59
C VAL A 507 25.69 -30.12 -7.36
N ILE A 508 26.66 -30.78 -6.73
CA ILE A 508 27.99 -30.25 -6.42
C ILE A 508 29.08 -31.14 -7.02
N SER A 509 30.20 -30.53 -7.37
CA SER A 509 31.46 -31.20 -7.80
C SER A 509 32.65 -30.64 -7.03
N THR A 510 32.80 -29.32 -6.95
CA THR A 510 33.95 -28.63 -6.36
C THR A 510 33.79 -28.37 -4.87
N VAL A 511 32.56 -28.18 -4.40
CA VAL A 511 32.28 -27.95 -2.97
C VAL A 511 32.36 -29.28 -2.22
N PRO A 512 33.17 -29.37 -1.12
CA PRO A 512 33.24 -30.61 -0.34
C PRO A 512 31.87 -31.01 0.24
N LEU A 513 31.46 -32.26 0.03
CA LEU A 513 30.17 -32.78 0.48
C LEU A 513 29.95 -32.60 1.99
N GLY A 514 30.98 -32.85 2.79
CA GLY A 514 30.92 -32.68 4.25
C GLY A 514 30.64 -31.24 4.67
N LEU A 515 31.30 -30.27 4.03
CA LEU A 515 31.06 -28.83 4.28
C LEU A 515 29.61 -28.44 3.97
N LEU A 516 29.09 -28.90 2.83
CA LEU A 516 27.70 -28.63 2.45
C LEU A 516 26.71 -29.22 3.46
N ILE A 517 26.90 -30.49 3.87
CA ILE A 517 26.02 -31.18 4.84
C ILE A 517 26.03 -30.44 6.19
N ASP A 518 27.21 -30.07 6.71
CA ASP A 518 27.33 -29.41 7.99
C ASP A 518 26.78 -28.00 7.96
N THR A 519 26.93 -27.26 6.84
CA THR A 519 26.30 -25.98 6.63
C THR A 519 24.76 -26.09 6.63
N ILE A 520 24.20 -27.07 5.90
CA ILE A 520 22.76 -27.30 5.89
C ILE A 520 22.24 -27.67 7.27
N ARG A 521 22.91 -28.57 7.98
CA ARG A 521 22.56 -28.97 9.35
C ARG A 521 22.59 -27.80 10.31
N LYS A 522 23.63 -26.99 10.27
CA LYS A 522 23.78 -25.81 11.14
C LYS A 522 22.64 -24.80 10.96
N VAL A 523 22.25 -24.55 9.70
CA VAL A 523 21.14 -23.61 9.37
C VAL A 523 19.79 -24.18 9.73
N LEU A 524 19.56 -25.47 9.49
CA LEU A 524 18.23 -26.07 9.61
C LEU A 524 17.94 -26.65 11.00
N TYR A 525 18.96 -26.95 11.80
CA TYR A 525 18.80 -27.58 13.10
C TYR A 525 18.04 -26.71 14.10
N THR A 526 17.01 -27.27 14.72
CA THR A 526 16.26 -26.66 15.84
C THR A 526 16.23 -27.56 17.06
N GLY A 527 16.64 -28.82 16.93
CA GLY A 527 16.50 -29.84 17.97
C GLY A 527 15.10 -30.41 18.12
N LYS A 528 14.17 -30.05 17.21
CA LYS A 528 12.77 -30.49 17.26
C LYS A 528 12.44 -31.44 16.11
N ILE A 529 11.44 -32.28 16.32
CA ILE A 529 10.89 -33.13 15.26
C ILE A 529 10.36 -32.22 14.13
N GLY A 530 10.84 -32.44 12.90
CA GLY A 530 10.39 -31.65 11.74
C GLY A 530 11.47 -30.83 11.04
N ASP A 531 12.72 -30.81 11.54
CA ASP A 531 13.85 -30.12 10.92
C ASP A 531 14.11 -30.53 9.48
N GLY A 532 13.82 -31.76 9.14
CA GLY A 532 13.95 -32.28 7.78
C GLY A 532 14.91 -33.46 7.65
N LYS A 533 15.28 -33.76 6.41
CA LYS A 533 16.22 -34.85 6.04
C LYS A 533 17.08 -34.40 4.88
N ILE A 534 18.31 -34.84 4.87
CA ILE A 534 19.26 -34.70 3.76
C ILE A 534 19.47 -36.07 3.16
N PHE A 535 19.32 -36.17 1.85
CA PHE A 535 19.63 -37.37 1.07
C PHE A 535 20.77 -37.06 0.11
N VAL A 536 21.73 -37.97 0.01
CA VAL A 536 22.89 -37.82 -0.87
C VAL A 536 22.86 -38.94 -1.88
N TYR A 537 23.05 -38.59 -3.14
CA TYR A 537 23.12 -39.52 -4.26
C TYR A 537 24.40 -39.27 -5.06
N ASP A 538 25.07 -40.33 -5.51
CA ASP A 538 26.12 -40.20 -6.51
C ASP A 538 25.50 -39.89 -7.86
N VAL A 539 26.10 -38.97 -8.60
CA VAL A 539 25.68 -38.55 -9.93
C VAL A 539 26.65 -39.13 -10.95
N ALA A 540 26.16 -39.99 -11.82
CA ALA A 540 26.99 -40.67 -12.82
C ALA A 540 27.45 -39.72 -13.94
N ASN A 541 26.57 -38.79 -14.37
CA ASN A 541 26.88 -37.80 -15.40
C ASN A 541 25.86 -36.66 -15.33
N VAL A 542 26.26 -35.44 -15.74
CA VAL A 542 25.41 -34.27 -15.97
C VAL A 542 25.71 -33.73 -17.35
N VAL A 543 24.67 -33.46 -18.14
CA VAL A 543 24.81 -32.90 -19.49
C VAL A 543 24.11 -31.54 -19.57
N LYS A 544 24.84 -30.53 -19.98
CA LYS A 544 24.29 -29.17 -20.19
C LYS A 544 23.59 -29.08 -21.54
N ILE A 545 22.27 -28.99 -21.54
CA ILE A 545 21.44 -29.00 -22.76
C ILE A 545 21.87 -27.95 -23.78
N ARG A 546 22.24 -26.78 -23.34
CA ARG A 546 22.60 -25.65 -24.24
C ARG A 546 23.89 -25.86 -25.03
N THR A 547 24.88 -26.52 -24.42
CA THR A 547 26.25 -26.63 -24.98
C THR A 547 26.69 -28.06 -25.26
N GLY A 548 26.00 -29.08 -24.72
CA GLY A 548 26.42 -30.45 -24.73
C GLY A 548 27.62 -30.77 -23.81
N ALA A 549 28.05 -29.81 -22.97
CA ALA A 549 29.10 -30.04 -21.98
C ALA A 549 28.63 -31.11 -20.97
N GLU A 550 29.57 -31.95 -20.53
CA GLU A 550 29.32 -33.07 -19.62
C GLU A 550 30.09 -32.90 -18.31
N ASP A 551 29.72 -33.69 -17.31
CA ASP A 551 30.34 -33.75 -15.98
C ASP A 551 30.45 -32.38 -15.29
N GLU A 552 31.63 -32.07 -14.76
CA GLU A 552 31.92 -30.85 -14.02
C GLU A 552 31.71 -29.56 -14.85
N GLN A 553 32.05 -29.61 -16.14
CA GLN A 553 31.86 -28.51 -17.08
C GLN A 553 30.37 -28.19 -17.35
N ALA A 554 29.50 -29.16 -17.10
CA ALA A 554 28.05 -28.95 -17.21
C ALA A 554 27.46 -28.14 -16.05
N LEU A 555 28.15 -28.06 -14.92
CA LEU A 555 27.72 -27.37 -13.71
C LEU A 555 28.17 -25.88 -13.68
N GLU A 556 29.19 -25.52 -14.47
CA GLU A 556 29.62 -24.15 -14.70
C GLU A 556 28.68 -23.43 -15.69
#